data_f7291b3f1952ff050ddf1f30ad4a99c5
#
_entry.id   f7291b3f1952ff050ddf1f30ad4a99c5
#
_cell.length_a   1.000
_cell.length_b   1.000
_cell.length_c   1.000
_cell.angle_alpha   90.00
_cell.angle_beta   90.00
_cell.angle_gamma   90.00
#
_symmetry.space_group_name_H-M   'P 1'
#
loop_
_entity.id
_entity.type
_entity.pdbx_description
1 polymer ?
#
loop_
_entity_poly.entity_id
_entity_poly.type
_entity_poly.pdbx_seq_one_letter_code
_entity_poly.pdbx_strand_id
1 'polypeptide(L)'
;PAEIATWFETVMPNPATQPLFNRARAAQVAISFGYAEKTPEGRDFNTQVLTDPDQNIVGKYRKVHLPGHSEFDPDRTFQHLEKRYFRPGNLGFPVFRNMNAWMGMLICNDRRWPEAYRELGLQGAELIMLGYNTPTTNSQNPGEPPETRIFHSDLCCQAGAYQNSAWVVAVAKAGDE
;
A
#
# COMPACT_ATOMS: atom_id res chain seq x y z
N PRO A 1 -3.44 -13.05 19.59
CA PRO A 1 -4.53 -13.32 18.64
C PRO A 1 -5.73 -12.40 18.82
N ALA A 2 -6.35 -12.29 20.03
CA ALA A 2 -7.49 -11.40 20.24
C ALA A 2 -7.11 -9.91 20.12
N GLU A 3 -5.95 -9.54 20.60
CA GLU A 3 -5.40 -8.17 20.54
C GLU A 3 -5.16 -7.69 19.08
N ILE A 4 -4.73 -8.57 18.20
CA ILE A 4 -4.50 -8.23 16.78
C ILE A 4 -5.81 -7.89 16.07
N ALA A 5 -6.92 -8.53 16.45
CA ALA A 5 -8.22 -8.26 15.83
C ALA A 5 -8.71 -6.82 16.04
N THR A 6 -8.19 -6.11 17.06
CA THR A 6 -8.53 -4.72 17.35
C THR A 6 -7.92 -3.72 16.35
N TRP A 7 -6.94 -4.14 15.56
CA TRP A 7 -6.26 -3.31 14.56
C TRP A 7 -6.92 -3.37 13.17
N PHE A 8 -7.92 -4.25 13.01
CA PHE A 8 -8.62 -4.39 11.76
C PHE A 8 -9.93 -3.61 11.76
N GLU A 9 -10.19 -2.95 10.64
CA GLU A 9 -11.36 -2.11 10.45
C GLU A 9 -12.35 -2.74 9.46
N THR A 10 -13.62 -2.73 9.82
CA THR A 10 -14.70 -3.26 8.98
C THR A 10 -15.30 -2.21 8.05
N VAL A 11 -15.05 -0.93 8.33
CA VAL A 11 -15.56 0.22 7.58
C VAL A 11 -14.52 1.33 7.49
N MET A 12 -14.53 2.05 6.36
CA MET A 12 -13.68 3.23 6.15
C MET A 12 -14.52 4.32 5.47
N PRO A 13 -14.54 5.58 5.98
CA PRO A 13 -13.91 6.00 7.23
C PRO A 13 -14.60 5.42 8.47
N ASN A 14 -13.86 5.32 9.55
CA ASN A 14 -14.35 4.95 10.88
C ASN A 14 -14.24 6.16 11.84
N PRO A 15 -14.72 6.08 13.10
CA PRO A 15 -14.65 7.20 14.04
C PRO A 15 -13.25 7.76 14.26
N ALA A 16 -12.20 6.93 14.23
CA ALA A 16 -10.82 7.35 14.43
C ALA A 16 -10.25 8.09 13.18
N THR A 17 -10.66 7.70 11.99
CA THR A 17 -10.19 8.29 10.72
C THR A 17 -11.09 9.41 10.21
N GLN A 18 -12.34 9.50 10.69
CA GLN A 18 -13.32 10.52 10.27
C GLN A 18 -12.79 11.96 10.32
N PRO A 19 -12.00 12.38 11.35
CA PRO A 19 -11.43 13.73 11.38
C PRO A 19 -10.50 14.02 10.19
N LEU A 20 -9.71 13.03 9.75
CA LEU A 20 -8.86 13.15 8.56
C LEU A 20 -9.70 13.38 7.29
N PHE A 21 -10.73 12.56 7.10
CA PHE A 21 -11.63 12.67 5.95
C PHE A 21 -12.38 14.00 5.95
N ASN A 22 -12.86 14.47 7.11
CA ASN A 22 -13.51 15.77 7.25
C ASN A 22 -12.55 16.92 6.89
N ARG A 23 -11.28 16.84 7.33
CA ARG A 23 -10.28 17.85 7.00
C ARG A 23 -9.93 17.87 5.52
N ALA A 24 -9.80 16.70 4.91
CA ALA A 24 -9.54 16.56 3.47
C ALA A 24 -10.71 17.16 2.64
N ARG A 25 -11.97 16.87 3.03
CA ARG A 25 -13.15 17.48 2.41
C ARG A 25 -13.14 19.01 2.53
N ALA A 26 -12.87 19.54 3.72
CA ALA A 26 -12.81 20.99 3.93
C ALA A 26 -11.71 21.66 3.12
N ALA A 27 -10.63 20.94 2.82
CA ALA A 27 -9.53 21.39 1.98
C ALA A 27 -9.74 21.09 0.48
N GLN A 28 -10.83 20.41 0.11
CA GLN A 28 -11.11 19.94 -1.26
C GLN A 28 -9.95 19.11 -1.83
N VAL A 29 -9.37 18.21 -1.02
CA VAL A 29 -8.24 17.35 -1.38
C VAL A 29 -8.69 15.90 -1.39
N ALA A 30 -8.44 15.19 -2.50
CA ALA A 30 -8.53 13.74 -2.54
C ALA A 30 -7.41 13.10 -1.70
N ILE A 31 -7.69 12.00 -1.04
CA ILE A 31 -6.68 11.26 -0.26
C ILE A 31 -6.60 9.79 -0.70
N SER A 32 -5.39 9.26 -0.62
CA SER A 32 -5.16 7.82 -0.69
C SER A 32 -4.71 7.34 0.69
N PHE A 33 -5.45 6.40 1.28
CA PHE A 33 -5.32 6.01 2.68
C PHE A 33 -5.31 4.49 2.85
N GLY A 34 -4.29 3.99 3.57
CA GLY A 34 -4.12 2.56 3.84
C GLY A 34 -4.68 2.14 5.20
N TYR A 35 -5.22 0.92 5.28
CA TYR A 35 -5.72 0.34 6.53
C TYR A 35 -5.73 -1.19 6.49
N ALA A 36 -5.79 -1.81 7.67
CA ALA A 36 -6.02 -3.24 7.82
C ALA A 36 -7.53 -3.52 7.71
N GLU A 37 -7.98 -4.08 6.60
CA GLU A 37 -9.38 -4.35 6.32
C GLU A 37 -9.80 -5.73 6.83
N LYS A 38 -10.94 -5.79 7.53
CA LYS A 38 -11.68 -7.01 7.79
C LYS A 38 -13.00 -7.01 7.01
N THR A 39 -13.16 -8.00 6.14
CA THR A 39 -14.42 -8.13 5.39
C THR A 39 -15.54 -8.75 6.24
N PRO A 40 -16.81 -8.60 5.84
CA PRO A 40 -17.94 -9.25 6.52
C PRO A 40 -17.79 -10.79 6.59
N GLU A 41 -17.11 -11.40 5.61
CA GLU A 41 -16.82 -12.83 5.58
C GLU A 41 -15.63 -13.24 6.46
N GLY A 42 -15.07 -12.28 7.22
CA GLY A 42 -13.95 -12.53 8.13
C GLY A 42 -12.60 -12.72 7.44
N ARG A 43 -12.42 -12.15 6.24
CA ARG A 43 -11.13 -12.13 5.53
C ARG A 43 -10.39 -10.84 5.83
N ASP A 44 -9.09 -10.94 6.03
CA ASP A 44 -8.23 -9.83 6.42
C ASP A 44 -7.32 -9.44 5.24
N PHE A 45 -7.32 -8.14 4.87
CA PHE A 45 -6.52 -7.60 3.77
C PHE A 45 -5.76 -6.35 4.16
N ASN A 46 -4.57 -6.18 3.59
CA ASN A 46 -3.87 -4.91 3.57
C ASN A 46 -4.46 -4.07 2.42
N THR A 47 -5.22 -3.04 2.76
CA THR A 47 -6.10 -2.34 1.82
C THR A 47 -5.76 -0.86 1.74
N GLN A 48 -5.91 -0.30 0.56
CA GLN A 48 -5.79 1.13 0.28
C GLN A 48 -7.04 1.61 -0.41
N VAL A 49 -7.57 2.75 0.02
CA VAL A 49 -8.70 3.44 -0.63
C VAL A 49 -8.23 4.74 -1.25
N LEU A 50 -8.93 5.16 -2.30
CA LEU A 50 -8.80 6.46 -2.94
C LEU A 50 -10.12 7.19 -2.82
N THR A 51 -10.10 8.45 -2.39
CA THR A 51 -11.28 9.31 -2.36
C THR A 51 -11.24 10.37 -3.45
N ASP A 52 -12.41 10.91 -3.78
CA ASP A 52 -12.54 12.21 -4.45
C ASP A 52 -12.37 13.37 -3.44
N PRO A 53 -12.39 14.65 -3.89
CA PRO A 53 -12.34 15.81 -2.99
C PRO A 53 -13.51 15.88 -2.00
N ASP A 54 -14.66 15.30 -2.34
CA ASP A 54 -15.83 15.24 -1.46
C ASP A 54 -15.78 14.08 -0.47
N GLN A 55 -14.68 13.30 -0.52
CA GLN A 55 -14.40 12.13 0.31
C GLN A 55 -15.31 10.92 0.05
N ASN A 56 -15.90 10.82 -1.14
CA ASN A 56 -16.47 9.57 -1.59
C ASN A 56 -15.32 8.61 -1.96
N ILE A 57 -15.39 7.36 -1.51
CA ILE A 57 -14.43 6.34 -1.91
C ILE A 57 -14.70 5.96 -3.37
N VAL A 58 -13.79 6.36 -4.26
CA VAL A 58 -13.87 6.09 -5.70
C VAL A 58 -13.04 4.89 -6.13
N GLY A 59 -12.13 4.43 -5.26
CA GLY A 59 -11.27 3.30 -5.54
C GLY A 59 -10.88 2.52 -4.29
N LYS A 60 -10.72 1.20 -4.46
CA LYS A 60 -10.19 0.30 -3.43
C LYS A 60 -9.22 -0.69 -4.06
N TYR A 61 -8.07 -0.86 -3.44
CA TYR A 61 -7.05 -1.83 -3.80
C TYR A 61 -6.70 -2.68 -2.58
N ARG A 62 -6.48 -3.98 -2.78
CA ARG A 62 -5.99 -4.92 -1.77
C ARG A 62 -4.63 -5.45 -2.21
N LYS A 63 -3.62 -5.32 -1.36
CA LYS A 63 -2.24 -5.73 -1.65
C LYS A 63 -2.15 -7.17 -2.12
N VAL A 64 -1.58 -7.36 -3.31
CA VAL A 64 -1.45 -8.68 -3.94
C VAL A 64 -0.17 -9.39 -3.49
N HIS A 65 0.96 -8.70 -3.48
CA HIS A 65 2.26 -9.29 -3.20
C HIS A 65 2.66 -9.13 -1.73
N LEU A 66 2.17 -10.02 -0.88
CA LEU A 66 2.51 -10.04 0.54
C LEU A 66 3.96 -10.50 0.73
N PRO A 67 4.84 -9.73 1.40
CA PRO A 67 6.18 -10.16 1.76
C PRO A 67 6.18 -11.06 2.99
N GLY A 68 7.36 -11.61 3.29
CA GLY A 68 7.61 -12.33 4.54
C GLY A 68 7.03 -13.73 4.57
N HIS A 69 6.66 -14.17 5.77
CA HIS A 69 6.25 -15.54 6.09
C HIS A 69 5.00 -15.55 6.98
N SER A 70 4.38 -16.73 7.13
CA SER A 70 3.15 -16.92 7.92
C SER A 70 3.43 -17.44 9.32
N GLU A 71 4.47 -18.27 9.47
CA GLU A 71 4.80 -18.92 10.73
C GLU A 71 5.85 -18.11 11.51
N PHE A 72 5.65 -18.03 12.83
CA PHE A 72 6.65 -17.46 13.72
C PHE A 72 7.85 -18.41 13.80
N ASP A 73 9.04 -17.84 13.63
CA ASP A 73 10.31 -18.58 13.68
C ASP A 73 11.15 -18.00 14.84
N PRO A 74 11.32 -18.75 15.94
CA PRO A 74 12.02 -18.26 17.12
C PRO A 74 13.51 -17.98 16.88
N ASP A 75 14.11 -18.57 15.84
CA ASP A 75 15.52 -18.39 15.51
C ASP A 75 15.77 -17.12 14.66
N ARG A 76 14.71 -16.45 14.21
CA ARG A 76 14.83 -15.19 13.47
C ARG A 76 14.89 -14.01 14.42
N THR A 77 15.89 -13.17 14.23
CA THR A 77 16.04 -11.89 14.95
C THR A 77 14.94 -10.88 14.64
N PHE A 78 14.30 -11.03 13.47
CA PHE A 78 13.21 -10.17 13.02
C PHE A 78 12.11 -11.00 12.35
N GLN A 79 10.87 -10.72 12.74
CA GLN A 79 9.69 -11.38 12.18
C GLN A 79 9.02 -10.48 11.14
N HIS A 80 8.82 -11.00 9.95
CA HIS A 80 8.05 -10.33 8.90
C HIS A 80 6.81 -11.18 8.57
N LEU A 81 5.78 -11.04 9.42
CA LEU A 81 4.64 -11.94 9.46
C LEU A 81 3.42 -11.44 8.65
N GLU A 82 3.62 -10.68 7.60
CA GLU A 82 2.50 -10.09 6.84
C GLU A 82 1.58 -11.18 6.27
N LYS A 83 2.13 -12.30 5.82
CA LYS A 83 1.36 -13.47 5.34
C LYS A 83 0.57 -14.20 6.43
N ARG A 84 0.89 -13.95 7.70
CA ARG A 84 0.14 -14.48 8.83
C ARG A 84 -1.16 -13.70 9.06
N TYR A 85 -1.13 -12.41 8.82
CA TYR A 85 -2.22 -11.50 9.16
C TYR A 85 -3.13 -11.21 7.97
N PHE A 86 -2.57 -11.19 6.76
CA PHE A 86 -3.31 -10.80 5.56
C PHE A 86 -3.36 -11.92 4.53
N ARG A 87 -4.44 -11.90 3.76
CA ARG A 87 -4.57 -12.70 2.53
C ARG A 87 -4.12 -11.88 1.32
N PRO A 88 -3.60 -12.54 0.26
CA PRO A 88 -3.38 -11.87 -1.02
C PRO A 88 -4.65 -11.17 -1.52
N GLY A 89 -4.51 -9.97 -2.04
CA GLY A 89 -5.59 -9.19 -2.60
C GLY A 89 -6.32 -9.91 -3.72
N ASN A 90 -7.62 -9.71 -3.79
CA ASN A 90 -8.52 -10.40 -4.73
C ASN A 90 -9.25 -9.42 -5.67
N LEU A 91 -8.80 -8.18 -5.76
CA LEU A 91 -9.38 -7.14 -6.63
C LEU A 91 -8.56 -6.92 -7.91
N GLY A 92 -7.44 -7.64 -8.08
CA GLY A 92 -6.47 -7.38 -9.14
C GLY A 92 -5.76 -6.04 -8.95
N PHE A 93 -5.41 -5.40 -10.06
CA PHE A 93 -4.78 -4.08 -10.11
C PHE A 93 -5.70 -3.08 -10.83
N PRO A 94 -6.79 -2.64 -10.18
CA PRO A 94 -7.78 -1.78 -10.84
C PRO A 94 -7.26 -0.35 -11.00
N VAL A 95 -7.73 0.32 -12.05
CA VAL A 95 -7.49 1.74 -12.33
C VAL A 95 -8.79 2.51 -12.16
N PHE A 96 -8.72 3.66 -11.53
CA PHE A 96 -9.87 4.50 -11.18
C PHE A 96 -9.74 5.89 -11.81
N ARG A 97 -10.84 6.41 -12.33
CA ARG A 97 -10.87 7.79 -12.79
C ARG A 97 -11.16 8.72 -11.62
N ASN A 98 -10.26 9.66 -11.35
CA ASN A 98 -10.40 10.66 -10.29
C ASN A 98 -9.67 11.95 -10.69
N MET A 99 -10.28 13.13 -10.41
CA MET A 99 -9.69 14.45 -10.69
C MET A 99 -9.15 14.58 -12.14
N ASN A 100 -9.90 14.04 -13.11
CA ASN A 100 -9.56 14.00 -14.54
C ASN A 100 -8.33 13.15 -14.94
N ALA A 101 -7.79 12.33 -14.03
CA ALA A 101 -6.70 11.40 -14.31
C ALA A 101 -7.12 9.95 -14.06
N TRP A 102 -6.46 9.01 -14.72
CA TRP A 102 -6.54 7.58 -14.41
C TRP A 102 -5.51 7.22 -13.37
N MET A 103 -5.95 6.72 -12.24
CA MET A 103 -5.11 6.48 -11.05
C MET A 103 -5.12 5.02 -10.64
N GLY A 104 -3.93 4.47 -10.39
CA GLY A 104 -3.72 3.15 -9.82
C GLY A 104 -3.15 3.23 -8.41
N MET A 105 -3.26 2.14 -7.66
CA MET A 105 -2.72 2.03 -6.30
C MET A 105 -1.87 0.78 -6.16
N LEU A 106 -0.76 0.89 -5.44
CA LEU A 106 0.11 -0.20 -5.04
C LEU A 106 0.48 -0.06 -3.56
N ILE A 107 0.78 -1.18 -2.90
CA ILE A 107 1.20 -1.17 -1.49
C ILE A 107 2.53 -1.87 -1.33
N CYS A 108 3.53 -1.13 -0.87
CA CYS A 108 4.82 -1.61 -0.37
C CYS A 108 5.50 -2.62 -1.31
N ASN A 109 5.41 -3.92 -1.03
CA ASN A 109 6.09 -4.99 -1.78
C ASN A 109 5.61 -5.12 -3.23
N ASP A 110 4.42 -4.63 -3.57
CA ASP A 110 3.92 -4.65 -4.96
C ASP A 110 4.88 -3.93 -5.91
N ARG A 111 5.59 -2.88 -5.45
CA ARG A 111 6.53 -2.11 -6.27
C ARG A 111 7.70 -2.92 -6.82
N ARG A 112 8.01 -4.06 -6.20
CA ARG A 112 9.13 -4.93 -6.62
C ARG A 112 8.79 -5.83 -7.79
N TRP A 113 7.53 -5.87 -8.19
CA TRP A 113 7.02 -6.75 -9.23
C TRP A 113 6.61 -5.93 -10.44
N PRO A 114 7.33 -6.05 -11.57
CA PRO A 114 7.04 -5.25 -12.77
C PRO A 114 5.64 -5.52 -13.32
N GLU A 115 5.07 -6.71 -13.07
CA GLU A 115 3.72 -7.08 -13.46
C GLU A 115 2.68 -6.12 -12.89
N ALA A 116 2.83 -5.68 -11.62
CA ALA A 116 1.91 -4.76 -10.98
C ALA A 116 1.83 -3.42 -11.73
N TYR A 117 2.97 -2.86 -12.10
CA TYR A 117 3.02 -1.63 -12.90
C TYR A 117 2.48 -1.84 -14.32
N ARG A 118 2.82 -2.98 -14.94
CA ARG A 118 2.37 -3.29 -16.29
C ARG A 118 0.87 -3.45 -16.38
N GLU A 119 0.25 -4.12 -15.43
CA GLU A 119 -1.21 -4.27 -15.36
C GLU A 119 -1.92 -2.91 -15.23
N LEU A 120 -1.41 -2.01 -14.40
CA LEU A 120 -1.92 -0.66 -14.28
C LEU A 120 -1.70 0.15 -15.56
N GLY A 121 -0.51 0.07 -16.15
CA GLY A 121 -0.15 0.78 -17.38
C GLY A 121 -0.99 0.35 -18.59
N LEU A 122 -1.27 -0.96 -18.74
CA LEU A 122 -2.12 -1.48 -19.81
C LEU A 122 -3.58 -1.02 -19.70
N GLN A 123 -4.04 -0.70 -18.50
CA GLN A 123 -5.35 -0.10 -18.25
C GLN A 123 -5.35 1.43 -18.37
N GLY A 124 -4.21 2.03 -18.70
CA GLY A 124 -4.08 3.47 -18.94
C GLY A 124 -3.85 4.30 -17.67
N ALA A 125 -3.29 3.72 -16.60
CA ALA A 125 -2.94 4.49 -15.42
C ALA A 125 -1.93 5.60 -15.75
N GLU A 126 -2.28 6.84 -15.43
CA GLU A 126 -1.44 8.02 -15.59
C GLU A 126 -0.66 8.34 -14.31
N LEU A 127 -1.26 8.01 -13.16
CA LEU A 127 -0.69 8.21 -11.82
C LEU A 127 -0.81 6.93 -11.00
N ILE A 128 0.29 6.46 -10.44
CA ILE A 128 0.34 5.30 -9.55
C ILE A 128 0.75 5.77 -8.16
N MET A 129 -0.13 5.59 -7.19
CA MET A 129 0.11 5.95 -5.79
C MET A 129 0.60 4.73 -5.01
N LEU A 130 1.76 4.85 -4.39
CA LEU A 130 2.41 3.79 -3.65
C LEU A 130 2.63 4.21 -2.19
N GLY A 131 1.96 3.53 -1.26
CA GLY A 131 2.24 3.65 0.18
C GLY A 131 3.13 2.51 0.67
N TYR A 132 4.17 2.81 1.47
CA TYR A 132 5.04 1.77 2.02
C TYR A 132 5.70 2.17 3.33
N ASN A 133 6.17 1.17 4.05
CA ASN A 133 6.94 1.31 5.29
C ASN A 133 8.13 0.35 5.23
N THR A 134 9.12 0.67 4.40
CA THR A 134 10.34 -0.13 4.30
C THR A 134 11.48 0.66 4.95
N PRO A 135 12.01 0.19 6.08
CA PRO A 135 13.12 0.86 6.75
C PRO A 135 14.38 0.82 5.87
N THR A 136 15.27 1.79 6.05
CA THR A 136 16.55 1.84 5.36
C THR A 136 17.50 0.75 5.87
N THR A 137 17.35 0.34 7.14
CA THR A 137 18.11 -0.77 7.70
C THR A 137 17.45 -2.11 7.36
N ASN A 138 18.24 -3.06 6.85
CA ASN A 138 17.77 -4.41 6.59
C ASN A 138 18.03 -5.32 7.79
N SER A 139 17.00 -5.57 8.59
CA SER A 139 17.10 -6.47 9.74
C SER A 139 17.40 -7.93 9.39
N GLN A 140 17.13 -8.35 8.14
CA GLN A 140 17.48 -9.67 7.63
C GLN A 140 18.94 -9.75 7.16
N ASN A 141 19.55 -8.63 6.83
CA ASN A 141 20.93 -8.50 6.42
C ASN A 141 21.51 -7.19 6.98
N PRO A 142 21.90 -7.18 8.26
CA PRO A 142 22.43 -5.96 8.91
C PRO A 142 23.68 -5.37 8.26
N GLY A 143 24.39 -6.17 7.44
CA GLY A 143 25.56 -5.71 6.69
C GLY A 143 25.24 -5.02 5.37
N GLU A 144 23.96 -4.97 4.96
CA GLU A 144 23.55 -4.26 3.74
C GLU A 144 23.57 -2.74 3.99
N PRO A 145 24.33 -1.98 3.16
CA PRO A 145 24.32 -0.52 3.31
C PRO A 145 22.91 0.05 3.08
N PRO A 146 22.46 1.03 3.88
CA PRO A 146 21.15 1.68 3.73
C PRO A 146 20.90 2.21 2.31
N GLU A 147 21.94 2.72 1.66
CA GLU A 147 21.90 3.26 0.30
C GLU A 147 21.48 2.21 -0.73
N THR A 148 21.84 0.95 -0.53
CA THR A 148 21.43 -0.16 -1.41
C THR A 148 19.93 -0.36 -1.37
N ARG A 149 19.31 -0.26 -0.21
CA ARG A 149 17.85 -0.37 -0.08
C ARG A 149 17.12 0.80 -0.70
N ILE A 150 17.63 2.02 -0.50
CA ILE A 150 17.09 3.23 -1.13
C ILE A 150 17.20 3.09 -2.64
N PHE A 151 18.39 2.73 -3.16
CA PHE A 151 18.62 2.51 -4.58
C PHE A 151 17.62 1.51 -5.19
N HIS A 152 17.44 0.33 -4.58
CA HIS A 152 16.49 -0.66 -5.09
C HIS A 152 15.04 -0.18 -5.07
N SER A 153 14.68 0.60 -4.07
CA SER A 153 13.33 1.20 -3.97
C SER A 153 13.09 2.21 -5.09
N ASP A 154 14.07 3.10 -5.30
CA ASP A 154 14.02 4.13 -6.32
C ASP A 154 14.05 3.51 -7.73
N LEU A 155 14.90 2.51 -7.95
CA LEU A 155 14.99 1.79 -9.21
C LEU A 155 13.64 1.18 -9.61
N CYS A 156 12.95 0.52 -8.68
CA CYS A 156 11.65 -0.08 -8.96
C CYS A 156 10.60 0.98 -9.33
N CYS A 157 10.56 2.10 -8.61
CA CYS A 157 9.63 3.19 -8.88
C CYS A 157 9.93 3.88 -10.22
N GLN A 158 11.20 4.17 -10.50
CA GLN A 158 11.64 4.82 -11.75
C GLN A 158 11.40 3.92 -12.95
N ALA A 159 11.76 2.63 -12.87
CA ALA A 159 11.52 1.67 -13.94
C ALA A 159 10.01 1.50 -14.19
N GLY A 160 9.22 1.35 -13.13
CA GLY A 160 7.76 1.24 -13.21
C GLY A 160 7.12 2.45 -13.90
N ALA A 161 7.55 3.67 -13.53
CA ALA A 161 7.10 4.90 -14.15
C ALA A 161 7.48 4.98 -15.63
N TYR A 162 8.76 4.83 -15.93
CA TYR A 162 9.31 4.98 -17.28
C TYR A 162 8.72 3.96 -18.26
N GLN A 163 8.72 2.68 -17.89
CA GLN A 163 8.27 1.58 -18.75
C GLN A 163 6.77 1.60 -19.05
N ASN A 164 5.99 2.30 -18.26
CA ASN A 164 4.53 2.37 -18.39
C ASN A 164 4.01 3.78 -18.69
N SER A 165 4.91 4.75 -18.93
CA SER A 165 4.56 6.15 -19.25
C SER A 165 3.62 6.76 -18.21
N ALA A 166 3.84 6.46 -16.91
CA ALA A 166 3.02 6.89 -15.80
C ALA A 166 3.86 7.65 -14.77
N TRP A 167 3.19 8.49 -13.98
CA TRP A 167 3.79 9.07 -12.78
C TRP A 167 3.69 8.08 -11.63
N VAL A 168 4.75 7.93 -10.83
CA VAL A 168 4.73 7.15 -9.59
C VAL A 168 5.01 8.08 -8.42
N VAL A 169 4.04 8.18 -7.50
CA VAL A 169 4.19 8.92 -6.25
C VAL A 169 4.32 7.90 -5.12
N ALA A 170 5.49 7.83 -4.53
CA ALA A 170 5.83 6.89 -3.48
C ALA A 170 5.95 7.63 -2.14
N VAL A 171 5.14 7.24 -1.16
CA VAL A 171 5.10 7.85 0.17
C VAL A 171 5.53 6.81 1.20
N ALA A 172 6.62 7.10 1.90
CA ALA A 172 7.14 6.25 2.96
C ALA A 172 6.89 6.86 4.35
N LYS A 173 6.85 6.01 5.36
CA LYS A 173 6.98 6.45 6.76
C LYS A 173 8.33 7.15 6.94
N ALA A 174 8.35 8.23 7.70
CA ALA A 174 9.55 8.96 8.09
C ALA A 174 9.76 8.87 9.60
N GLY A 175 11.02 9.08 10.04
CA GLY A 175 11.43 9.03 11.42
C GLY A 175 12.25 7.80 11.76
N ASP A 176 12.69 7.74 13.01
CA ASP A 176 13.42 6.59 13.58
C ASP A 176 12.43 5.54 14.07
N GLU A 177 12.80 4.26 13.94
CA GLU A 177 12.05 3.10 14.41
C GLU A 177 12.76 2.41 15.57
#